data_a413042777874ca298a0c75183478343
#
_entry.id   a413042777874ca298a0c75183478343
#
_cell.length_a   1.000
_cell.length_b   1.000
_cell.length_c   1.000
_cell.angle_alpha   90.00
_cell.angle_beta   90.00
_cell.angle_gamma   90.00
#
_symmetry.space_group_name_H-M   'P 1'
#
loop_
_entity.id
_entity.type
_entity.pdbx_description
1 polymer ?
#
loop_
_entity_poly.entity_id
_entity_poly.type
_entity_poly.pdbx_seq_one_letter_code
_entity_poly.pdbx_strand_id
1 'polypeptide(L)'
;VSVRRLVLLRHGQTEFNAGSRMQGQLDTDLTDLGRAQAVAAAQVLAKRQPLLIVSSDLRRAHETALALGDAGGLGVRVDTRLRETHLGDWQGLTHHEVDALAPGARAAWRDDARWAPHGGESRLDVADRSMPLIAELVARESDWGRDESDRPVVLVAHGGLIAALCAALLDLPVDSWPVLGGMGNASWAQLSGHASPDAGCEDLRWRLDVWNASAQVANDVL
;
A
#
# COMPACT_ATOMS: atom_id res chain seq x y z
N VAL A 1 -22.69 13.45 -5.84
CA VAL A 1 -21.97 12.26 -6.35
C VAL A 1 -21.16 11.69 -5.20
N SER A 2 -21.46 10.46 -4.81
CA SER A 2 -20.76 9.78 -3.73
C SER A 2 -19.31 9.47 -4.18
N VAL A 3 -18.31 9.91 -3.42
CA VAL A 3 -16.89 9.66 -3.70
C VAL A 3 -16.26 8.92 -2.53
N ARG A 4 -15.71 7.73 -2.78
CA ARG A 4 -14.99 6.97 -1.77
C ARG A 4 -13.52 7.32 -1.80
N ARG A 5 -12.98 7.82 -0.70
CA ARG A 5 -11.55 8.14 -0.58
C ARG A 5 -10.78 6.96 0.00
N LEU A 6 -9.75 6.52 -0.69
CA LEU A 6 -8.86 5.44 -0.27
C LEU A 6 -7.44 6.01 -0.13
N VAL A 7 -6.82 5.75 1.02
CA VAL A 7 -5.41 6.06 1.27
C VAL A 7 -4.65 4.76 1.48
N LEU A 8 -3.57 4.56 0.75
CA LEU A 8 -2.70 3.39 0.84
C LEU A 8 -1.36 3.86 1.42
N LEU A 9 -1.12 3.62 2.70
CA LEU A 9 0.06 4.05 3.44
C LEU A 9 1.09 2.92 3.49
N ARG A 10 2.31 3.17 3.01
CA ARG A 10 3.44 2.26 3.21
C ARG A 10 3.98 2.38 4.63
N HIS A 11 4.40 1.26 5.22
CA HIS A 11 5.05 1.23 6.52
C HIS A 11 6.31 2.10 6.60
N GLY A 12 6.71 2.50 7.81
CA GLY A 12 7.96 3.19 8.10
C GLY A 12 9.21 2.35 7.80
N GLN A 13 10.39 2.95 7.86
CA GLN A 13 11.65 2.26 7.57
C GLN A 13 11.90 1.09 8.53
N THR A 14 12.45 -0.01 7.97
CA THR A 14 12.98 -1.16 8.72
C THR A 14 14.49 -1.28 8.49
N GLU A 15 15.18 -2.09 9.29
CA GLU A 15 16.60 -2.41 9.05
C GLU A 15 16.83 -3.03 7.66
N PHE A 16 15.87 -3.81 7.15
CA PHE A 16 15.97 -4.37 5.81
C PHE A 16 15.90 -3.30 4.72
N ASN A 17 15.08 -2.25 4.92
CA ASN A 17 15.09 -1.09 4.01
C ASN A 17 16.42 -0.37 4.03
N ALA A 18 16.96 -0.08 5.23
CA ALA A 18 18.24 0.58 5.39
C ALA A 18 19.40 -0.24 4.80
N GLY A 19 19.34 -1.56 4.92
CA GLY A 19 20.36 -2.49 4.39
C GLY A 19 20.11 -2.95 2.95
N SER A 20 19.14 -2.38 2.21
CA SER A 20 18.79 -2.77 0.84
C SER A 20 18.54 -4.29 0.69
N ARG A 21 17.83 -4.88 1.68
CA ARG A 21 17.44 -6.30 1.66
C ARG A 21 16.01 -6.47 1.18
N MET A 22 15.80 -7.56 0.45
CA MET A 22 14.48 -8.00 -0.03
C MET A 22 13.69 -8.58 1.16
N GLN A 23 12.70 -7.85 1.67
CA GLN A 23 11.96 -8.27 2.86
C GLN A 23 10.91 -9.33 2.55
N GLY A 24 10.08 -9.07 1.54
CA GLY A 24 8.91 -9.87 1.28
C GLY A 24 8.00 -9.97 2.52
N GLN A 25 7.64 -11.19 2.91
CA GLN A 25 6.80 -11.47 4.07
C GLN A 25 7.60 -11.80 5.35
N LEU A 26 8.94 -11.66 5.34
CA LEU A 26 9.72 -11.74 6.58
C LEU A 26 9.26 -10.63 7.52
N ASP A 27 9.06 -11.01 8.79
CA ASP A 27 8.55 -10.09 9.79
C ASP A 27 9.71 -9.34 10.46
N THR A 28 9.78 -8.04 10.21
CA THR A 28 10.85 -7.14 10.66
C THR A 28 10.26 -5.95 11.39
N ASP A 29 11.00 -5.43 12.37
CA ASP A 29 10.60 -4.27 13.15
C ASP A 29 10.93 -2.95 12.43
N LEU A 30 10.27 -1.87 12.82
CA LEU A 30 10.64 -0.52 12.42
C LEU A 30 11.97 -0.10 13.09
N THR A 31 12.78 0.67 12.36
CA THR A 31 13.88 1.43 12.98
C THR A 31 13.33 2.61 13.80
N ASP A 32 14.17 3.28 14.58
CA ASP A 32 13.77 4.53 15.25
C ASP A 32 13.35 5.61 14.24
N LEU A 33 14.04 5.68 13.10
CA LEU A 33 13.62 6.53 11.98
C LEU A 33 12.27 6.12 11.43
N GLY A 34 12.04 4.80 11.26
CA GLY A 34 10.76 4.27 10.78
C GLY A 34 9.59 4.61 11.71
N ARG A 35 9.80 4.54 13.03
CA ARG A 35 8.81 4.97 14.03
C ARG A 35 8.53 6.47 13.95
N ALA A 36 9.57 7.29 13.81
CA ALA A 36 9.42 8.73 13.63
C ALA A 36 8.67 9.06 12.34
N GLN A 37 8.96 8.36 11.24
CA GLN A 37 8.24 8.49 9.97
C GLN A 37 6.76 8.11 10.11
N ALA A 38 6.46 7.01 10.81
CA ALA A 38 5.08 6.57 11.07
C ALA A 38 4.29 7.62 11.86
N VAL A 39 4.87 8.19 12.91
CA VAL A 39 4.26 9.27 13.70
C VAL A 39 4.03 10.52 12.84
N ALA A 40 4.99 10.94 12.02
CA ALA A 40 4.82 12.10 11.14
C ALA A 40 3.70 11.91 10.12
N ALA A 41 3.63 10.74 9.46
CA ALA A 41 2.53 10.40 8.55
C ALA A 41 1.17 10.36 9.28
N ALA A 42 1.13 9.78 10.49
CA ALA A 42 -0.05 9.70 11.33
C ALA A 42 -0.62 11.10 11.65
N GLN A 43 0.23 12.06 12.02
CA GLN A 43 -0.19 13.44 12.32
C GLN A 43 -0.84 14.15 11.12
N VAL A 44 -0.42 13.83 9.90
CA VAL A 44 -1.02 14.38 8.68
C VAL A 44 -2.34 13.68 8.36
N LEU A 45 -2.33 12.34 8.35
CA LEU A 45 -3.48 11.55 7.92
C LEU A 45 -4.63 11.56 8.94
N ALA A 46 -4.34 11.66 10.25
CA ALA A 46 -5.37 11.77 11.29
C ALA A 46 -6.24 13.02 11.13
N LYS A 47 -5.70 14.13 10.60
CA LYS A 47 -6.46 15.35 10.29
C LYS A 47 -7.55 15.12 9.24
N ARG A 48 -7.44 14.05 8.44
CA ARG A 48 -8.45 13.62 7.47
C ARG A 48 -9.61 12.86 8.13
N GLN A 49 -9.54 12.62 9.45
CA GLN A 49 -10.55 11.88 10.22
C GLN A 49 -10.93 10.54 9.55
N PRO A 50 -9.99 9.62 9.34
CA PRO A 50 -10.28 8.39 8.63
C PRO A 50 -11.50 7.67 9.23
N LEU A 51 -12.29 7.05 8.35
CA LEU A 51 -13.45 6.27 8.74
C LEU A 51 -13.02 4.93 9.34
N LEU A 52 -11.97 4.35 8.78
CA LEU A 52 -11.49 3.02 9.11
C LEU A 52 -9.99 2.93 8.81
N ILE A 53 -9.26 2.19 9.65
CA ILE A 53 -7.88 1.81 9.44
C ILE A 53 -7.81 0.28 9.37
N VAL A 54 -7.29 -0.26 8.25
CA VAL A 54 -6.99 -1.69 8.07
C VAL A 54 -5.50 -1.84 7.81
N SER A 55 -4.85 -2.77 8.47
CA SER A 55 -3.42 -3.00 8.36
C SER A 55 -3.07 -4.42 7.92
N SER A 56 -1.98 -4.57 7.19
CA SER A 56 -1.26 -5.84 7.15
C SER A 56 -0.92 -6.29 8.56
N ASP A 57 -0.89 -7.60 8.77
CA ASP A 57 -0.49 -8.21 10.03
C ASP A 57 1.03 -8.23 10.27
N LEU A 58 1.84 -7.91 9.25
CA LEU A 58 3.29 -7.80 9.42
C LEU A 58 3.63 -6.62 10.33
N ARG A 59 4.48 -6.87 11.35
CA ARG A 59 4.75 -5.93 12.47
C ARG A 59 5.04 -4.51 12.02
N ARG A 60 5.89 -4.31 11.01
CA ARG A 60 6.24 -2.98 10.49
C ARG A 60 5.03 -2.17 9.99
N ALA A 61 4.06 -2.84 9.34
CA ALA A 61 2.86 -2.17 8.86
C ALA A 61 1.87 -1.96 10.02
N HIS A 62 1.71 -2.97 10.88
CA HIS A 62 0.82 -2.88 12.03
C HIS A 62 1.27 -1.80 13.02
N GLU A 63 2.57 -1.70 13.33
CA GLU A 63 3.12 -0.64 14.19
C GLU A 63 2.92 0.75 13.56
N THR A 64 3.10 0.88 12.23
CA THR A 64 2.77 2.12 11.52
C THR A 64 1.28 2.47 11.60
N ALA A 65 0.40 1.48 11.50
CA ALA A 65 -1.05 1.67 11.61
C ALA A 65 -1.48 2.06 13.04
N LEU A 66 -0.85 1.48 14.06
CA LEU A 66 -1.12 1.84 15.46
C LEU A 66 -0.81 3.31 15.73
N ALA A 67 0.30 3.85 15.20
CA ALA A 67 0.61 5.28 15.31
C ALA A 67 -0.50 6.15 14.73
N LEU A 68 -1.12 5.74 13.59
CA LEU A 68 -2.26 6.45 13.01
C LEU A 68 -3.53 6.26 13.85
N GLY A 69 -3.77 5.06 14.37
CA GLY A 69 -4.88 4.75 15.26
C GLY A 69 -4.86 5.60 16.52
N ASP A 70 -3.71 5.70 17.16
CA ASP A 70 -3.49 6.53 18.36
C ASP A 70 -3.73 8.03 18.07
N ALA A 71 -3.19 8.54 16.94
CA ALA A 71 -3.37 9.94 16.55
C ALA A 71 -4.82 10.28 16.17
N GLY A 72 -5.57 9.32 15.63
CA GLY A 72 -6.96 9.50 15.18
C GLY A 72 -8.02 9.02 16.17
N GLY A 73 -7.64 8.39 17.28
CA GLY A 73 -8.57 7.78 18.24
C GLY A 73 -9.37 6.61 17.66
N LEU A 74 -8.77 5.82 16.74
CA LEU A 74 -9.42 4.72 16.04
C LEU A 74 -8.71 3.40 16.30
N GLY A 75 -9.51 2.32 16.40
CA GLY A 75 -8.98 0.95 16.38
C GLY A 75 -8.43 0.57 15.00
N VAL A 76 -7.44 -0.33 14.98
CA VAL A 76 -6.86 -0.88 13.76
C VAL A 76 -7.40 -2.29 13.53
N ARG A 77 -8.01 -2.53 12.38
CA ARG A 77 -8.35 -3.89 11.91
C ARG A 77 -7.14 -4.50 11.20
N VAL A 78 -6.97 -5.81 11.28
CA VAL A 78 -5.86 -6.52 10.62
C VAL A 78 -6.40 -7.43 9.54
N ASP A 79 -5.73 -7.42 8.37
CA ASP A 79 -6.07 -8.29 7.25
C ASP A 79 -4.81 -8.81 6.54
N THR A 80 -4.65 -10.13 6.48
CA THR A 80 -3.47 -10.78 5.88
C THR A 80 -3.38 -10.59 4.36
N ARG A 81 -4.48 -10.23 3.69
CA ARG A 81 -4.50 -9.91 2.26
C ARG A 81 -3.70 -8.63 1.95
N LEU A 82 -3.33 -7.84 2.97
CA LEU A 82 -2.48 -6.66 2.86
C LEU A 82 -0.97 -6.95 3.04
N ARG A 83 -0.55 -8.19 3.20
CA ARG A 83 0.87 -8.55 3.27
C ARG A 83 1.62 -8.11 2.00
N GLU A 84 2.92 -7.88 2.14
CA GLU A 84 3.81 -7.61 1.00
C GLU A 84 3.85 -8.79 0.03
N THR A 85 4.32 -8.55 -1.19
CA THR A 85 4.68 -9.57 -2.16
C THR A 85 5.57 -10.63 -1.50
N HIS A 86 5.18 -11.89 -1.55
CA HIS A 86 6.06 -12.98 -1.15
C HIS A 86 7.21 -13.10 -2.15
N LEU A 87 8.43 -12.90 -1.69
CA LEU A 87 9.58 -12.84 -2.59
C LEU A 87 10.34 -14.18 -2.70
N GLY A 88 9.73 -15.27 -2.19
CA GLY A 88 10.29 -16.61 -2.31
C GLY A 88 11.75 -16.68 -1.84
N ASP A 89 12.61 -17.26 -2.67
CA ASP A 89 14.04 -17.46 -2.38
C ASP A 89 14.83 -16.14 -2.23
N TRP A 90 14.26 -15.00 -2.62
CA TRP A 90 14.94 -13.71 -2.47
C TRP A 90 14.79 -13.09 -1.07
N GLN A 91 13.90 -13.62 -0.25
CA GLN A 91 13.65 -13.06 1.08
C GLN A 91 14.90 -13.11 1.96
N GLY A 92 15.28 -11.97 2.53
CA GLY A 92 16.48 -11.82 3.37
C GLY A 92 17.76 -11.47 2.62
N LEU A 93 17.82 -11.73 1.30
CA LEU A 93 18.98 -11.42 0.48
C LEU A 93 19.06 -9.89 0.21
N THR A 94 20.27 -9.38 0.06
CA THR A 94 20.51 -8.05 -0.48
C THR A 94 20.22 -8.01 -1.98
N HIS A 95 20.02 -6.83 -2.52
CA HIS A 95 19.89 -6.63 -3.96
C HIS A 95 21.10 -7.20 -4.73
N HIS A 96 22.31 -7.01 -4.21
CA HIS A 96 23.54 -7.50 -4.80
C HIS A 96 23.59 -9.04 -4.80
N GLU A 97 23.19 -9.69 -3.71
CA GLU A 97 23.15 -11.16 -3.62
C GLU A 97 22.16 -11.74 -4.62
N VAL A 98 20.97 -11.13 -4.77
CA VAL A 98 19.99 -11.56 -5.79
C VAL A 98 20.55 -11.39 -7.20
N ASP A 99 21.19 -10.25 -7.50
CA ASP A 99 21.77 -10.01 -8.84
C ASP A 99 22.94 -10.95 -9.14
N ALA A 100 23.70 -11.38 -8.12
CA ALA A 100 24.76 -12.37 -8.27
C ALA A 100 24.22 -13.78 -8.53
N LEU A 101 23.12 -14.16 -7.88
CA LEU A 101 22.49 -15.47 -8.04
C LEU A 101 21.72 -15.59 -9.36
N ALA A 102 21.04 -14.53 -9.77
CA ALA A 102 20.19 -14.50 -10.95
C ALA A 102 20.35 -13.17 -11.71
N PRO A 103 21.41 -13.02 -12.52
CA PRO A 103 21.66 -11.79 -13.28
C PRO A 103 20.46 -11.40 -14.15
N GLY A 104 20.00 -10.15 -14.01
CA GLY A 104 18.84 -9.61 -14.75
C GLY A 104 17.47 -9.95 -14.18
N ALA A 105 17.35 -10.89 -13.23
CA ALA A 105 16.06 -11.33 -12.70
C ALA A 105 15.31 -10.21 -11.97
N ARG A 106 16.02 -9.35 -11.21
CA ARG A 106 15.38 -8.18 -10.55
C ARG A 106 14.88 -7.14 -11.55
N ALA A 107 15.54 -6.98 -12.69
CA ALA A 107 15.05 -6.11 -13.76
C ALA A 107 13.78 -6.70 -14.37
N ALA A 108 13.81 -7.99 -14.75
CA ALA A 108 12.63 -8.71 -15.27
C ALA A 108 11.45 -8.61 -14.31
N TRP A 109 11.66 -8.83 -13.00
CA TRP A 109 10.63 -8.70 -11.97
C TRP A 109 10.06 -7.28 -11.86
N ARG A 110 10.87 -6.24 -12.09
CA ARG A 110 10.39 -4.85 -12.09
C ARG A 110 9.61 -4.51 -13.36
N ASP A 111 10.01 -5.07 -14.47
CA ASP A 111 9.51 -4.68 -15.81
C ASP A 111 8.30 -5.52 -16.26
N ASP A 112 8.05 -6.67 -15.62
CA ASP A 112 6.90 -7.53 -15.93
C ASP A 112 6.10 -7.86 -14.66
N ALA A 113 4.84 -7.47 -14.64
CA ALA A 113 3.93 -7.73 -13.52
C ALA A 113 3.55 -9.22 -13.36
N ARG A 114 3.76 -10.05 -14.39
CA ARG A 114 3.49 -11.49 -14.37
C ARG A 114 4.67 -12.30 -13.80
N TRP A 115 5.84 -11.69 -13.77
CA TRP A 115 7.05 -12.38 -13.33
C TRP A 115 7.08 -12.52 -11.80
N ALA A 116 7.46 -13.68 -11.31
CA ALA A 116 7.60 -13.98 -9.88
C ALA A 116 8.97 -14.58 -9.58
N PRO A 117 9.61 -14.24 -8.44
CA PRO A 117 10.76 -15.00 -7.97
C PRO A 117 10.35 -16.44 -7.64
N HIS A 118 11.30 -17.36 -7.72
CA HIS A 118 11.02 -18.76 -7.40
C HIS A 118 10.44 -18.91 -5.99
N GLY A 119 9.32 -19.62 -5.89
CA GLY A 119 8.55 -19.76 -4.64
C GLY A 119 7.86 -18.49 -4.14
N GLY A 120 7.81 -17.44 -4.96
CA GLY A 120 7.20 -16.16 -4.61
C GLY A 120 5.93 -15.85 -5.40
N GLU A 121 5.47 -14.60 -5.25
CA GLU A 121 4.29 -14.04 -5.92
C GLU A 121 4.70 -13.09 -7.05
N SER A 122 3.91 -13.08 -8.11
CA SER A 122 3.87 -11.99 -9.09
C SER A 122 3.03 -10.82 -8.56
N ARG A 123 3.07 -9.67 -9.24
CA ARG A 123 2.18 -8.55 -8.91
C ARG A 123 0.70 -8.88 -9.18
N LEU A 124 0.42 -9.77 -10.14
CA LEU A 124 -0.94 -10.24 -10.39
C LEU A 124 -1.46 -11.05 -9.20
N ASP A 125 -0.67 -11.99 -8.67
CA ASP A 125 -1.07 -12.78 -7.49
C ASP A 125 -1.36 -11.86 -6.28
N VAL A 126 -0.55 -10.82 -6.10
CA VAL A 126 -0.75 -9.81 -5.02
C VAL A 126 -2.06 -9.06 -5.23
N ALA A 127 -2.36 -8.63 -6.45
CA ALA A 127 -3.62 -7.96 -6.77
C ALA A 127 -4.82 -8.90 -6.56
N ASP A 128 -4.74 -10.12 -7.04
CA ASP A 128 -5.82 -11.12 -6.94
C ASP A 128 -6.22 -11.40 -5.49
N ARG A 129 -5.24 -11.42 -4.55
CA ARG A 129 -5.56 -11.63 -3.14
C ARG A 129 -6.00 -10.36 -2.40
N SER A 130 -5.64 -9.17 -2.88
CA SER A 130 -5.96 -7.90 -2.20
C SER A 130 -7.23 -7.22 -2.71
N MET A 131 -7.57 -7.36 -3.98
CA MET A 131 -8.78 -6.77 -4.57
C MET A 131 -10.09 -7.19 -3.86
N PRO A 132 -10.29 -8.45 -3.43
CA PRO A 132 -11.47 -8.84 -2.68
C PRO A 132 -11.68 -8.05 -1.38
N LEU A 133 -10.60 -7.59 -0.72
CA LEU A 133 -10.73 -6.72 0.45
C LEU A 133 -11.40 -5.39 0.09
N ILE A 134 -11.02 -4.78 -1.04
CA ILE A 134 -11.64 -3.53 -1.49
C ILE A 134 -13.14 -3.74 -1.78
N ALA A 135 -13.49 -4.82 -2.47
CA ALA A 135 -14.89 -5.15 -2.75
C ALA A 135 -15.71 -5.33 -1.46
N GLU A 136 -15.15 -6.03 -0.46
CA GLU A 136 -15.78 -6.20 0.84
C GLU A 136 -15.97 -4.86 1.58
N LEU A 137 -14.97 -3.99 1.57
CA LEU A 137 -15.06 -2.67 2.20
C LEU A 137 -16.11 -1.81 1.51
N VAL A 138 -16.18 -1.82 0.18
CA VAL A 138 -17.20 -1.12 -0.61
C VAL A 138 -18.61 -1.60 -0.24
N ALA A 139 -18.80 -2.90 -0.06
CA ALA A 139 -20.09 -3.50 0.26
C ALA A 139 -20.50 -3.29 1.73
N ARG A 140 -19.55 -3.33 2.68
CA ARG A 140 -19.86 -3.35 4.12
C ARG A 140 -19.81 -1.99 4.79
N GLU A 141 -18.93 -1.09 4.36
CA GLU A 141 -18.76 0.22 4.99
C GLU A 141 -19.75 1.21 4.37
N SER A 142 -21.00 1.15 4.86
CA SER A 142 -22.11 1.91 4.28
C SER A 142 -21.93 3.42 4.34
N ASP A 143 -21.15 3.93 5.29
CA ASP A 143 -20.89 5.36 5.48
C ASP A 143 -19.75 5.87 4.59
N TRP A 144 -18.97 4.97 3.99
CA TRP A 144 -17.86 5.33 3.13
C TRP A 144 -18.35 6.00 1.84
N GLY A 145 -18.09 7.29 1.73
CA GLY A 145 -18.45 8.12 0.59
C GLY A 145 -19.93 8.50 0.51
N ARG A 146 -20.72 8.33 1.58
CA ARG A 146 -22.13 8.75 1.62
C ARG A 146 -22.34 10.11 2.25
N ASP A 147 -21.46 10.51 3.15
CA ASP A 147 -21.50 11.81 3.77
C ASP A 147 -20.62 12.83 3.01
N GLU A 148 -20.85 14.11 3.26
CA GLU A 148 -20.04 15.19 2.69
C GLU A 148 -18.66 15.32 3.35
N SER A 149 -18.34 14.46 4.33
CA SER A 149 -17.15 14.59 5.17
C SER A 149 -15.85 14.18 4.49
N ASP A 150 -15.91 13.55 3.32
CA ASP A 150 -14.74 13.13 2.51
C ASP A 150 -13.72 12.27 3.28
N ARG A 151 -14.21 11.53 4.30
CA ARG A 151 -13.40 10.71 5.21
C ARG A 151 -12.84 9.48 4.49
N PRO A 152 -11.51 9.28 4.49
CA PRO A 152 -10.91 8.14 3.80
C PRO A 152 -11.02 6.85 4.61
N VAL A 153 -11.02 5.71 3.91
CA VAL A 153 -10.52 4.45 4.44
C VAL A 153 -9.01 4.42 4.22
N VAL A 154 -8.26 4.03 5.26
CA VAL A 154 -6.79 3.95 5.20
C VAL A 154 -6.37 2.49 5.29
N LEU A 155 -5.61 2.02 4.29
CA LEU A 155 -4.95 0.72 4.33
C LEU A 155 -3.46 0.93 4.57
N VAL A 156 -2.92 0.28 5.61
CA VAL A 156 -1.49 0.35 5.92
C VAL A 156 -0.81 -0.94 5.48
N ALA A 157 0.10 -0.82 4.52
CA ALA A 157 0.63 -1.96 3.79
C ALA A 157 2.10 -1.74 3.36
N HIS A 158 2.47 -2.20 2.17
CA HIS A 158 3.83 -2.34 1.68
C HIS A 158 3.95 -1.83 0.24
N GLY A 159 5.18 -1.49 -0.18
CA GLY A 159 5.40 -0.86 -1.46
C GLY A 159 4.97 -1.69 -2.67
N GLY A 160 5.29 -2.97 -2.69
CA GLY A 160 4.92 -3.87 -3.78
C GLY A 160 3.42 -4.11 -3.87
N LEU A 161 2.77 -4.36 -2.72
CA LEU A 161 1.32 -4.51 -2.64
C LEU A 161 0.61 -3.24 -3.12
N ILE A 162 1.00 -2.07 -2.62
CA ILE A 162 0.35 -0.80 -2.97
C ILE A 162 0.42 -0.56 -4.49
N ALA A 163 1.58 -0.79 -5.11
CA ALA A 163 1.73 -0.63 -6.55
C ALA A 163 0.82 -1.59 -7.33
N ALA A 164 0.77 -2.87 -6.96
CA ALA A 164 -0.08 -3.87 -7.60
C ALA A 164 -1.57 -3.56 -7.42
N LEU A 165 -1.99 -3.24 -6.19
CA LEU A 165 -3.38 -2.90 -5.88
C LEU A 165 -3.84 -1.62 -6.60
N CYS A 166 -3.00 -0.58 -6.65
CA CYS A 166 -3.31 0.62 -7.41
C CYS A 166 -3.46 0.33 -8.90
N ALA A 167 -2.55 -0.46 -9.50
CA ALA A 167 -2.62 -0.81 -10.91
C ALA A 167 -3.92 -1.55 -11.25
N ALA A 168 -4.32 -2.50 -10.40
CA ALA A 168 -5.58 -3.24 -10.55
C ALA A 168 -6.82 -2.35 -10.38
N LEU A 169 -6.85 -1.48 -9.34
CA LEU A 169 -7.95 -0.54 -9.12
C LEU A 169 -8.14 0.45 -10.27
N LEU A 170 -7.03 0.87 -10.89
CA LEU A 170 -7.04 1.78 -12.03
C LEU A 170 -7.35 1.08 -13.37
N ASP A 171 -7.57 -0.23 -13.35
CA ASP A 171 -7.79 -1.06 -14.54
C ASP A 171 -6.70 -0.84 -15.60
N LEU A 172 -5.44 -0.72 -15.16
CA LEU A 172 -4.32 -0.54 -16.09
C LEU A 172 -4.05 -1.83 -16.88
N PRO A 173 -3.74 -1.73 -18.17
CA PRO A 173 -3.20 -2.88 -18.91
C PRO A 173 -1.98 -3.45 -18.16
N VAL A 174 -1.89 -4.78 -18.02
CA VAL A 174 -0.85 -5.44 -17.21
C VAL A 174 0.57 -5.02 -17.60
N ASP A 175 0.81 -4.83 -18.90
CA ASP A 175 2.11 -4.36 -19.41
C ASP A 175 2.46 -2.92 -18.99
N SER A 176 1.47 -2.16 -18.50
CA SER A 176 1.65 -0.79 -18.00
C SER A 176 1.85 -0.72 -16.48
N TRP A 177 1.71 -1.82 -15.73
CA TRP A 177 1.84 -1.82 -14.28
C TRP A 177 3.19 -1.29 -13.76
N PRO A 178 4.32 -1.53 -14.46
CA PRO A 178 5.62 -0.97 -14.05
C PRO A 178 5.69 0.57 -14.00
N VAL A 179 4.72 1.28 -14.59
CA VAL A 179 4.64 2.75 -14.52
C VAL A 179 4.49 3.26 -13.07
N LEU A 180 3.87 2.45 -12.21
CA LEU A 180 3.78 2.75 -10.79
C LEU A 180 5.07 2.34 -10.10
N GLY A 181 5.97 3.30 -9.94
CA GLY A 181 7.28 3.12 -9.32
C GLY A 181 7.20 2.85 -7.82
N GLY A 182 8.37 2.65 -7.20
CA GLY A 182 8.48 2.43 -5.77
C GLY A 182 7.99 3.61 -4.94
N MET A 183 7.55 3.33 -3.73
CA MET A 183 7.13 4.32 -2.74
C MET A 183 8.17 4.46 -1.64
N GLY A 184 8.32 5.66 -1.09
CA GLY A 184 9.12 5.92 0.11
C GLY A 184 8.52 5.28 1.37
N ASN A 185 9.31 5.09 2.41
CA ASN A 185 8.80 4.67 3.72
C ASN A 185 7.87 5.73 4.31
N ALA A 186 6.77 5.31 4.90
CA ALA A 186 5.69 6.15 5.41
C ALA A 186 5.14 7.17 4.38
N SER A 187 5.31 6.88 3.08
CA SER A 187 4.63 7.59 2.00
C SER A 187 3.31 6.91 1.67
N TRP A 188 2.41 7.65 1.01
CA TRP A 188 1.09 7.14 0.67
C TRP A 188 0.65 7.49 -0.75
N ALA A 189 -0.26 6.68 -1.27
CA ALA A 189 -1.07 6.98 -2.44
C ALA A 189 -2.49 7.36 -2.00
N GLN A 190 -3.18 8.19 -2.79
CA GLN A 190 -4.59 8.52 -2.60
C GLN A 190 -5.35 8.24 -3.87
N LEU A 191 -6.49 7.56 -3.70
CA LEU A 191 -7.41 7.28 -4.79
C LEU A 191 -8.81 7.76 -4.46
N SER A 192 -9.57 8.13 -5.48
CA SER A 192 -10.99 8.41 -5.40
C SER A 192 -11.78 7.42 -6.25
N GLY A 193 -12.74 6.74 -5.62
CA GLY A 193 -13.68 5.83 -6.26
C GLY A 193 -15.00 6.54 -6.52
N HIS A 194 -15.40 6.62 -7.79
CA HIS A 194 -16.61 7.27 -8.25
C HIS A 194 -17.62 6.22 -8.73
N ALA A 195 -18.86 6.29 -8.24
CA ALA A 195 -19.93 5.44 -8.76
C ALA A 195 -20.20 5.78 -10.23
N SER A 196 -20.32 4.76 -11.07
CA SER A 196 -20.74 4.96 -12.45
C SER A 196 -22.21 5.41 -12.48
N PRO A 197 -22.58 6.39 -13.33
CA PRO A 197 -23.97 6.84 -13.43
C PRO A 197 -24.93 5.74 -13.86
N ASP A 198 -24.43 4.75 -14.61
CA ASP A 198 -25.23 3.68 -15.24
C ASP A 198 -25.09 2.32 -14.54
N ALA A 199 -24.29 2.24 -13.47
CA ALA A 199 -24.01 1.00 -12.74
C ALA A 199 -24.43 1.11 -11.27
N GLY A 200 -24.68 -0.04 -10.63
CA GLY A 200 -25.00 -0.10 -9.20
C GLY A 200 -23.85 0.45 -8.34
N CYS A 201 -24.13 0.66 -7.05
CA CYS A 201 -23.14 1.19 -6.09
C CYS A 201 -21.84 0.36 -5.93
N GLU A 202 -21.80 -0.81 -6.54
CA GLU A 202 -20.67 -1.75 -6.47
C GLU A 202 -19.63 -1.52 -7.58
N ASP A 203 -20.00 -0.82 -8.67
CA ASP A 203 -19.12 -0.59 -9.81
C ASP A 203 -18.48 0.79 -9.72
N LEU A 204 -17.31 0.84 -9.06
CA LEU A 204 -16.55 2.06 -8.85
C LEU A 204 -15.48 2.22 -9.93
N ARG A 205 -15.40 3.41 -10.53
CA ARG A 205 -14.23 3.83 -11.29
C ARG A 205 -13.26 4.54 -10.38
N TRP A 206 -12.05 3.98 -10.27
CA TRP A 206 -11.00 4.56 -9.46
C TRP A 206 -10.14 5.52 -10.26
N ARG A 207 -9.71 6.58 -9.60
CA ARG A 207 -8.76 7.56 -10.11
C ARG A 207 -7.63 7.72 -9.10
N LEU A 208 -6.40 7.80 -9.57
CA LEU A 208 -5.24 8.14 -8.77
C LEU A 208 -5.18 9.66 -8.61
N ASP A 209 -5.29 10.15 -7.39
CA ASP A 209 -5.21 11.58 -7.06
C ASP A 209 -3.80 11.97 -6.63
N VAL A 210 -3.10 11.08 -5.91
CA VAL A 210 -1.74 11.33 -5.38
C VAL A 210 -0.93 10.03 -5.40
N TRP A 211 0.34 10.12 -5.80
CA TRP A 211 1.29 9.02 -5.71
C TRP A 211 2.52 9.44 -4.90
N ASN A 212 2.93 8.60 -3.94
CA ASN A 212 4.15 8.74 -3.16
C ASN A 212 4.27 10.07 -2.37
N ALA A 213 3.15 10.60 -1.84
CA ALA A 213 3.18 11.73 -0.92
C ALA A 213 3.78 11.32 0.42
N SER A 214 4.41 12.25 1.13
CA SER A 214 4.93 12.02 2.47
C SER A 214 4.76 13.27 3.34
N ALA A 215 4.89 13.09 4.68
CA ALA A 215 4.82 14.21 5.61
C ALA A 215 5.97 15.23 5.42
N GLN A 216 7.04 14.86 4.73
CA GLN A 216 8.22 15.71 4.51
C GLN A 216 8.17 16.51 3.21
N VAL A 217 7.34 16.12 2.24
CA VAL A 217 7.28 16.73 0.90
C VAL A 217 6.74 18.16 0.91
N ALA A 218 6.02 18.57 1.95
CA ALA A 218 5.48 19.92 2.04
C ALA A 218 6.56 21.04 2.05
N ASN A 219 7.82 20.68 2.29
CA ASN A 219 8.95 21.63 2.31
C ASN A 219 9.79 21.65 1.03
N ASP A 220 9.62 20.67 0.12
CA ASP A 220 10.54 20.47 -1.00
C ASP A 220 9.92 20.70 -2.39
N VAL A 221 8.66 21.11 -2.49
CA VAL A 221 7.92 21.27 -3.76
C VAL A 221 7.55 22.73 -4.05
N LEU A 222 8.43 23.63 -3.71
CA LEU A 222 8.33 25.03 -4.17
C LEU A 222 9.57 25.46 -4.92
#